data_b2ee27ea1cd225385563103f3d4ce77a
#
_entry.id   b2ee27ea1cd225385563103f3d4ce77a
#
_cell.length_a   1.000
_cell.length_b   1.000
_cell.length_c   1.000
_cell.angle_alpha   90.00
_cell.angle_beta   90.00
_cell.angle_gamma   90.00
#
_symmetry.space_group_name_H-M   'P 1'
#
loop_
_entity.id
_entity.type
_entity.pdbx_description
1 polymer ?
#
loop_
_entity_poly.entity_id
_entity_poly.type
_entity_poly.pdbx_seq_one_letter_code
_entity_poly.pdbx_strand_id
1 'polypeptide(L)'
;DDEAIKYFKDFDPVLLGKTTIRHLVTHSHGLEETNDGTIFREFEPGQSWAYRDINVRMITRLIYQLYNKSFPELLKERVFKPANFQETGWRVQRDENLVDVVNNPNEDAISEIGTVDDGTEKNLFVSAREFAQWGNLHLNQGGIDGKQIVPKEVIKIATSLQSPTYINKELPQNGLFWFIQNEPAQLSELGERVPKGSYQILGITGPTILVIPEYNVVVAKMYNKRYNYGGDNYLYYLREFSNLVADTFSNGNRA
;
A
#
# COMPACT_ATOMS: atom_id res chain seq x y z
N ASP A 1 -18.02 -5.39 -3.04
CA ASP A 1 -18.91 -4.42 -3.73
C ASP A 1 -20.03 -3.89 -2.84
N ASP A 2 -19.96 -4.15 -1.54
CA ASP A 2 -20.92 -3.59 -0.59
C ASP A 2 -20.82 -2.07 -0.53
N GLU A 3 -21.95 -1.39 -0.47
CA GLU A 3 -22.00 0.04 -0.29
C GLU A 3 -21.47 0.43 1.11
N ALA A 4 -20.58 1.43 1.15
CA ALA A 4 -19.96 1.88 2.38
C ALA A 4 -20.97 2.33 3.44
N ILE A 5 -22.11 2.92 3.02
CA ILE A 5 -23.17 3.36 3.93
C ILE A 5 -23.77 2.25 4.78
N LYS A 6 -23.62 0.97 4.40
CA LYS A 6 -24.04 -0.16 5.23
C LYS A 6 -23.27 -0.22 6.56
N TYR A 7 -22.02 0.22 6.55
CA TYR A 7 -21.07 0.12 7.66
C TYR A 7 -20.81 1.46 8.37
N PHE A 8 -20.91 2.56 7.65
CA PHE A 8 -20.58 3.91 8.13
C PHE A 8 -21.85 4.74 8.30
N LYS A 9 -22.69 4.37 9.27
CA LYS A 9 -24.00 5.00 9.53
C LYS A 9 -23.93 6.43 10.06
N ASP A 10 -22.78 6.84 10.57
CA ASP A 10 -22.47 8.18 11.07
C ASP A 10 -22.02 9.15 9.97
N PHE A 11 -21.74 8.67 8.78
CA PHE A 11 -21.45 9.52 7.64
C PHE A 11 -22.73 10.04 6.98
N ASP A 12 -22.63 11.22 6.39
CA ASP A 12 -23.71 11.77 5.56
C ASP A 12 -23.98 10.81 4.37
N PRO A 13 -25.20 10.26 4.26
CA PRO A 13 -25.55 9.36 3.17
C PRO A 13 -25.42 10.00 1.78
N VAL A 14 -25.66 11.31 1.67
CA VAL A 14 -25.49 12.05 0.40
C VAL A 14 -24.02 12.11 0.02
N LEU A 15 -23.15 12.36 1.01
CA LEU A 15 -21.71 12.40 0.80
C LEU A 15 -21.15 11.02 0.42
N LEU A 16 -21.55 9.95 1.11
CA LEU A 16 -21.12 8.59 0.73
C LEU A 16 -21.68 8.16 -0.63
N GLY A 17 -22.90 8.55 -0.94
CA GLY A 17 -23.53 8.22 -2.22
C GLY A 17 -23.44 6.73 -2.53
N LYS A 18 -22.94 6.39 -3.73
CA LYS A 18 -22.72 5.02 -4.19
C LYS A 18 -21.29 4.49 -3.92
N THR A 19 -20.57 5.11 -2.99
CA THR A 19 -19.23 4.63 -2.62
C THR A 19 -19.32 3.20 -2.06
N THR A 20 -18.52 2.29 -2.62
CA THR A 20 -18.42 0.91 -2.15
C THR A 20 -17.11 0.68 -1.39
N ILE A 21 -17.03 -0.44 -0.65
CA ILE A 21 -15.78 -0.86 -0.01
C ILE A 21 -14.67 -1.06 -1.07
N ARG A 22 -15.02 -1.56 -2.28
CA ARG A 22 -14.07 -1.64 -3.40
C ARG A 22 -13.50 -0.28 -3.78
N HIS A 23 -14.33 0.75 -3.89
CA HIS A 23 -13.86 2.11 -4.18
C HIS A 23 -12.87 2.62 -3.11
N LEU A 24 -13.09 2.30 -1.84
CA LEU A 24 -12.17 2.67 -0.75
C LEU A 24 -10.80 1.99 -0.94
N VAL A 25 -10.75 0.67 -1.16
CA VAL A 25 -9.48 -0.08 -1.23
C VAL A 25 -8.76 0.04 -2.58
N THR A 26 -9.37 0.69 -3.58
CA THR A 26 -8.77 0.99 -4.90
C THR A 26 -8.48 2.48 -5.10
N HIS A 27 -8.62 3.31 -4.07
CA HIS A 27 -8.42 4.77 -4.12
C HIS A 27 -9.30 5.49 -5.17
N SER A 28 -10.47 4.93 -5.48
CA SER A 28 -11.42 5.48 -6.45
C SER A 28 -12.72 5.99 -5.81
N HIS A 29 -12.67 6.29 -4.52
CA HIS A 29 -13.84 6.68 -3.71
C HIS A 29 -14.23 8.17 -3.86
N GLY A 30 -13.31 9.06 -4.21
CA GLY A 30 -13.54 10.48 -4.41
C GLY A 30 -13.86 11.28 -3.14
N LEU A 31 -13.55 10.76 -1.95
CA LEU A 31 -13.69 11.50 -0.70
C LEU A 31 -12.36 12.16 -0.35
N GLU A 32 -12.40 13.42 0.04
CA GLU A 32 -11.25 14.19 0.54
C GLU A 32 -11.61 14.79 1.90
N GLU A 33 -10.62 14.97 2.76
CA GLU A 33 -10.76 15.60 4.06
C GLU A 33 -9.80 16.78 4.19
N THR A 34 -10.35 17.92 4.54
CA THR A 34 -9.55 19.13 4.82
C THR A 34 -8.90 19.08 6.19
N ASN A 35 -7.93 19.98 6.44
CA ASN A 35 -7.21 20.04 7.71
C ASN A 35 -8.12 20.31 8.94
N ASP A 36 -9.29 20.90 8.74
CA ASP A 36 -10.28 21.13 9.80
C ASP A 36 -11.24 19.96 10.01
N GLY A 37 -11.02 18.85 9.29
CA GLY A 37 -11.82 17.63 9.39
C GLY A 37 -13.10 17.64 8.54
N THR A 38 -13.32 18.66 7.71
CA THR A 38 -14.46 18.69 6.79
C THR A 38 -14.23 17.70 5.64
N ILE A 39 -15.19 16.79 5.45
CA ILE A 39 -15.13 15.80 4.36
C ILE A 39 -16.01 16.27 3.21
N PHE A 40 -15.48 16.21 2.00
CA PHE A 40 -16.19 16.57 0.78
C PHE A 40 -15.95 15.55 -0.34
N ARG A 41 -16.74 15.64 -1.41
CA ARG A 41 -16.57 14.81 -2.60
C ARG A 41 -15.79 15.57 -3.66
N GLU A 42 -14.64 15.03 -4.03
CA GLU A 42 -13.76 15.55 -5.09
C GLU A 42 -14.22 15.07 -6.49
N PHE A 43 -14.63 13.80 -6.58
CA PHE A 43 -15.17 13.19 -7.80
C PHE A 43 -16.11 12.02 -7.45
N GLU A 44 -16.96 11.63 -8.39
CA GLU A 44 -17.89 10.52 -8.17
C GLU A 44 -17.16 9.16 -8.03
N PRO A 45 -17.67 8.23 -7.20
CA PRO A 45 -17.04 6.93 -6.98
C PRO A 45 -16.81 6.17 -8.30
N GLY A 46 -15.57 5.75 -8.51
CA GLY A 46 -15.15 5.04 -9.72
C GLY A 46 -14.82 5.92 -10.92
N GLN A 47 -15.01 7.24 -10.83
CA GLN A 47 -14.75 8.16 -11.94
C GLN A 47 -13.26 8.49 -12.11
N SER A 48 -12.52 8.57 -11.02
CA SER A 48 -11.10 8.95 -10.99
C SER A 48 -10.36 8.21 -9.89
N TRP A 49 -9.09 8.52 -9.75
CA TRP A 49 -8.19 7.99 -8.73
C TRP A 49 -7.54 9.14 -7.96
N ALA A 50 -7.48 8.99 -6.64
CA ALA A 50 -6.68 9.86 -5.78
C ALA A 50 -6.30 9.12 -4.49
N TYR A 51 -5.01 9.14 -4.14
CA TYR A 51 -4.58 8.68 -2.82
C TYR A 51 -5.06 9.67 -1.75
N ARG A 52 -5.80 9.17 -0.76
CA ARG A 52 -6.32 9.95 0.36
C ARG A 52 -6.27 9.10 1.63
N ASP A 53 -5.92 9.72 2.75
CA ASP A 53 -5.81 9.00 4.03
C ASP A 53 -7.16 8.56 4.61
N ILE A 54 -8.23 9.25 4.24
CA ILE A 54 -9.57 8.98 4.77
C ILE A 54 -10.02 7.53 4.52
N ASN A 55 -9.76 6.98 3.33
CA ASN A 55 -10.17 5.61 3.02
C ASN A 55 -9.41 4.57 3.86
N VAL A 56 -8.12 4.82 4.14
CA VAL A 56 -7.33 3.94 5.01
C VAL A 56 -7.92 3.91 6.42
N ARG A 57 -8.23 5.10 6.99
CA ARG A 57 -8.89 5.21 8.30
C ARG A 57 -10.27 4.53 8.31
N MET A 58 -11.07 4.71 7.25
CA MET A 58 -12.37 4.03 7.14
C MET A 58 -12.21 2.51 7.14
N ILE A 59 -11.26 1.96 6.38
CA ILE A 59 -11.03 0.51 6.36
C ILE A 59 -10.51 -0.01 7.71
N THR A 60 -9.60 0.69 8.37
CA THR A 60 -9.13 0.33 9.72
C THR A 60 -10.29 0.31 10.72
N ARG A 61 -11.16 1.32 10.69
CA ARG A 61 -12.37 1.37 11.51
C ARG A 61 -13.34 0.23 11.18
N LEU A 62 -13.55 -0.08 9.91
CA LEU A 62 -14.39 -1.21 9.48
C LEU A 62 -13.88 -2.53 10.03
N ILE A 63 -12.57 -2.76 9.99
CA ILE A 63 -11.94 -3.95 10.55
C ILE A 63 -12.25 -4.06 12.05
N TYR A 64 -12.11 -2.96 12.81
CA TYR A 64 -12.45 -2.94 14.21
C TYR A 64 -13.93 -3.25 14.46
N GLN A 65 -14.84 -2.66 13.69
CA GLN A 65 -16.29 -2.92 13.80
C GLN A 65 -16.65 -4.39 13.55
N LEU A 66 -15.99 -5.04 12.58
CA LEU A 66 -16.29 -6.42 12.20
C LEU A 66 -15.69 -7.46 13.15
N TYR A 67 -14.53 -7.19 13.73
CA TYR A 67 -13.76 -8.18 14.49
C TYR A 67 -13.63 -7.85 15.98
N ASN A 68 -13.99 -6.64 16.41
CA ASN A 68 -13.74 -6.10 17.76
C ASN A 68 -12.27 -6.28 18.19
N LYS A 69 -11.36 -6.14 17.24
CA LYS A 69 -9.90 -6.18 17.39
C LYS A 69 -9.28 -5.07 16.56
N SER A 70 -8.17 -4.51 17.03
CA SER A 70 -7.40 -3.56 16.23
C SER A 70 -6.78 -4.23 15.00
N PHE A 71 -6.45 -3.42 13.99
CA PHE A 71 -5.79 -3.93 12.79
C PHE A 71 -4.43 -4.61 13.09
N PRO A 72 -3.54 -4.04 13.94
CA PRO A 72 -2.32 -4.70 14.38
C PRO A 72 -2.54 -6.04 15.07
N GLU A 73 -3.54 -6.15 15.95
CA GLU A 73 -3.85 -7.41 16.61
C GLU A 73 -4.23 -8.51 15.61
N LEU A 74 -5.06 -8.18 14.62
CA LEU A 74 -5.45 -9.12 13.57
C LEU A 74 -4.29 -9.52 12.69
N LEU A 75 -3.44 -8.56 12.27
CA LEU A 75 -2.25 -8.87 11.48
C LEU A 75 -1.25 -9.72 12.27
N LYS A 76 -1.03 -9.39 13.53
CA LYS A 76 -0.15 -10.18 14.41
C LYS A 76 -0.64 -11.63 14.55
N GLU A 77 -1.93 -11.81 14.76
CA GLU A 77 -2.54 -13.14 14.94
C GLU A 77 -2.54 -13.95 13.65
N ARG A 78 -2.99 -13.33 12.55
CA ARG A 78 -3.30 -14.05 11.30
C ARG A 78 -2.14 -14.13 10.34
N VAL A 79 -1.18 -13.21 10.44
CA VAL A 79 -0.07 -13.13 9.48
C VAL A 79 1.28 -13.14 10.17
N PHE A 80 1.58 -12.18 11.07
CA PHE A 80 2.94 -12.01 11.57
C PHE A 80 3.42 -13.21 12.37
N LYS A 81 2.63 -13.73 13.31
CA LYS A 81 2.97 -14.93 14.08
C LYS A 81 3.10 -16.17 13.19
N PRO A 82 2.12 -16.51 12.31
CA PRO A 82 2.25 -17.65 11.41
C PRO A 82 3.42 -17.56 10.43
N ALA A 83 3.75 -16.34 9.96
CA ALA A 83 4.87 -16.05 9.06
C ALA A 83 6.21 -15.84 9.79
N ASN A 84 6.22 -15.91 11.11
CA ASN A 84 7.39 -15.66 11.97
C ASN A 84 8.02 -14.26 11.78
N PHE A 85 7.17 -13.22 11.60
CA PHE A 85 7.61 -11.83 11.59
C PHE A 85 7.82 -11.36 13.03
N GLN A 86 8.98 -10.82 13.35
CA GLN A 86 9.38 -10.39 14.69
C GLN A 86 9.80 -8.92 14.75
N GLU A 87 10.14 -8.34 13.61
CA GLU A 87 10.69 -6.99 13.47
C GLU A 87 9.64 -5.96 13.03
N THR A 88 8.51 -6.45 12.46
CA THR A 88 7.42 -5.62 11.97
C THR A 88 6.42 -5.29 13.08
N GLY A 89 6.04 -4.01 13.19
CA GLY A 89 5.01 -3.58 14.15
C GLY A 89 4.91 -2.07 14.31
N TRP A 90 3.82 -1.64 14.92
CA TRP A 90 3.62 -0.25 15.30
C TRP A 90 4.47 0.06 16.53
N ARG A 91 5.19 1.19 16.50
CA ARG A 91 6.16 1.55 17.53
C ARG A 91 5.72 2.81 18.28
N VAL A 92 5.66 2.68 19.60
CA VAL A 92 5.39 3.77 20.56
C VAL A 92 6.61 4.13 21.41
N GLN A 93 7.70 3.39 21.25
CA GLN A 93 8.96 3.62 21.93
C GLN A 93 10.11 3.50 20.92
N ARG A 94 11.10 4.36 21.08
CA ARG A 94 12.30 4.33 20.26
C ARG A 94 13.26 3.27 20.78
N ASP A 95 13.89 2.56 19.87
CA ASP A 95 15.04 1.70 20.12
C ASP A 95 16.18 2.00 19.13
N GLU A 96 17.36 1.44 19.37
CA GLU A 96 18.56 1.69 18.57
C GLU A 96 18.48 1.17 17.14
N ASN A 97 17.57 0.25 16.85
CA ASN A 97 17.40 -0.38 15.54
C ASN A 97 16.45 0.41 14.63
N LEU A 98 15.73 1.38 15.19
CA LEU A 98 14.81 2.22 14.40
C LEU A 98 15.59 3.30 13.65
N VAL A 99 15.34 3.40 12.36
CA VAL A 99 15.96 4.40 11.49
C VAL A 99 15.02 5.58 11.35
N ASP A 100 15.56 6.78 11.63
CA ASP A 100 14.82 8.02 11.41
C ASP A 100 14.62 8.28 9.94
N VAL A 101 13.46 8.82 9.63
CA VAL A 101 13.10 9.21 8.27
C VAL A 101 13.58 10.62 7.99
N VAL A 102 14.10 10.85 6.79
CA VAL A 102 14.49 12.17 6.29
C VAL A 102 13.67 12.47 5.04
N ASN A 103 12.69 13.36 5.17
CA ASN A 103 11.80 13.74 4.08
C ASN A 103 12.35 14.87 3.19
N ASN A 104 13.24 15.69 3.77
CA ASN A 104 13.85 16.82 3.08
C ASN A 104 15.33 16.92 3.46
N PRO A 105 16.28 17.12 2.52
CA PRO A 105 17.71 17.19 2.82
C PRO A 105 18.10 18.37 3.73
N ASN A 106 17.24 19.38 3.83
CA ASN A 106 17.46 20.58 4.63
C ASN A 106 16.74 20.56 5.99
N GLU A 107 16.09 19.46 6.33
CA GLU A 107 15.36 19.27 7.58
C GLU A 107 15.99 18.16 8.42
N ASP A 108 15.74 18.21 9.72
CA ASP A 108 16.12 17.14 10.63
C ASP A 108 15.31 15.86 10.33
N ALA A 109 15.87 14.73 10.72
CA ALA A 109 15.18 13.44 10.59
C ALA A 109 13.89 13.46 11.43
N ILE A 110 12.79 13.00 10.81
CA ILE A 110 11.49 12.88 11.46
C ILE A 110 11.39 11.47 12.04
N SER A 111 11.07 11.38 13.33
CA SER A 111 10.71 10.12 13.97
C SER A 111 9.21 9.87 13.79
N GLU A 112 8.86 8.75 13.20
CA GLU A 112 7.48 8.29 13.04
C GLU A 112 7.03 7.42 14.24
N ILE A 113 7.65 7.61 15.41
CA ILE A 113 7.19 6.96 16.65
C ILE A 113 5.85 7.54 17.04
N GLY A 114 4.85 6.66 17.22
CA GLY A 114 3.51 7.05 17.62
C GLY A 114 3.30 7.12 19.12
N THR A 115 2.10 7.47 19.51
CA THR A 115 1.60 7.46 20.89
C THR A 115 0.78 6.20 21.19
N VAL A 116 0.21 5.57 20.15
CA VAL A 116 -0.56 4.32 20.23
C VAL A 116 -0.08 3.31 19.19
N ASP A 117 -0.33 2.03 19.45
CA ASP A 117 0.06 0.91 18.58
C ASP A 117 -1.15 0.15 18.00
N ASP A 118 -2.30 0.81 17.98
CA ASP A 118 -3.58 0.24 17.53
C ASP A 118 -3.83 0.33 16.01
N GLY A 119 -2.88 0.90 15.26
CA GLY A 119 -2.94 1.04 13.81
C GLY A 119 -3.64 2.31 13.31
N THR A 120 -3.99 3.23 14.20
CA THR A 120 -4.59 4.53 13.84
C THR A 120 -3.55 5.59 13.48
N GLU A 121 -2.29 5.39 13.87
CA GLU A 121 -1.17 6.27 13.56
C GLU A 121 -0.24 5.69 12.48
N LYS A 122 0.60 6.55 11.88
CA LYS A 122 1.53 6.21 10.79
C LYS A 122 2.90 5.73 11.32
N ASN A 123 2.89 4.89 12.33
CA ASN A 123 4.08 4.43 13.07
C ASN A 123 4.39 2.93 12.88
N LEU A 124 4.02 2.37 11.72
CA LEU A 124 4.41 1.02 11.35
C LEU A 124 5.87 0.99 10.90
N PHE A 125 6.67 0.19 11.57
CA PHE A 125 8.06 -0.10 11.21
C PHE A 125 8.20 -1.52 10.69
N VAL A 126 9.06 -1.70 9.71
CA VAL A 126 9.33 -2.99 9.08
C VAL A 126 10.82 -3.09 8.74
N SER A 127 11.44 -4.25 8.93
CA SER A 127 12.78 -4.49 8.42
C SER A 127 12.77 -4.79 6.91
N ALA A 128 13.88 -4.55 6.24
CA ALA A 128 14.01 -4.89 4.81
C ALA A 128 13.73 -6.37 4.54
N ARG A 129 14.15 -7.26 5.45
CA ARG A 129 13.93 -8.70 5.35
C ARG A 129 12.45 -9.04 5.43
N GLU A 130 11.74 -8.56 6.45
CA GLU A 130 10.31 -8.88 6.62
C GLU A 130 9.44 -8.19 5.57
N PHE A 131 9.87 -7.02 5.07
CA PHE A 131 9.21 -6.38 3.95
C PHE A 131 9.36 -7.21 2.66
N ALA A 132 10.54 -7.75 2.39
CA ALA A 132 10.74 -8.70 1.29
C ALA A 132 9.93 -9.99 1.49
N GLN A 133 9.83 -10.51 2.71
CA GLN A 133 8.99 -11.67 3.03
C GLN A 133 7.49 -11.37 2.82
N TRP A 134 7.04 -10.13 3.10
CA TRP A 134 5.68 -9.69 2.77
C TRP A 134 5.41 -9.78 1.27
N GLY A 135 6.33 -9.28 0.44
CA GLY A 135 6.25 -9.43 -1.01
C GLY A 135 6.27 -10.90 -1.46
N ASN A 136 7.15 -11.71 -0.84
CA ASN A 136 7.25 -13.14 -1.12
C ASN A 136 5.96 -13.90 -0.75
N LEU A 137 5.29 -13.54 0.35
CA LEU A 137 3.97 -14.05 0.70
C LEU A 137 2.96 -13.84 -0.43
N HIS A 138 2.98 -12.66 -1.05
CA HIS A 138 2.08 -12.34 -2.16
C HIS A 138 2.50 -13.07 -3.45
N LEU A 139 3.80 -13.10 -3.77
CA LEU A 139 4.33 -13.83 -4.93
C LEU A 139 3.97 -15.33 -4.87
N ASN A 140 4.06 -15.94 -3.68
CA ASN A 140 3.71 -17.33 -3.43
C ASN A 140 2.23 -17.53 -3.05
N GLN A 141 1.35 -16.60 -3.49
CA GLN A 141 -0.09 -16.74 -3.34
C GLN A 141 -0.52 -17.03 -1.88
N GLY A 142 0.08 -16.36 -0.92
CA GLY A 142 -0.26 -16.44 0.49
C GLY A 142 0.51 -17.51 1.28
N GLY A 143 1.52 -18.14 0.66
CA GLY A 143 2.37 -19.15 1.30
C GLY A 143 3.71 -18.60 1.77
N ILE A 144 4.19 -19.08 2.92
CA ILE A 144 5.57 -18.91 3.42
C ILE A 144 6.04 -20.24 3.98
N ASP A 145 7.25 -20.68 3.61
CA ASP A 145 7.90 -21.90 4.11
C ASP A 145 7.00 -23.14 4.04
N GLY A 146 6.27 -23.29 2.94
CA GLY A 146 5.36 -24.41 2.71
C GLY A 146 4.03 -24.34 3.48
N LYS A 147 3.78 -23.28 4.26
CA LYS A 147 2.53 -23.05 4.99
C LYS A 147 1.66 -22.03 4.26
N GLN A 148 0.39 -22.32 4.08
CA GLN A 148 -0.59 -21.35 3.61
C GLN A 148 -1.00 -20.43 4.77
N ILE A 149 -0.62 -19.16 4.69
CA ILE A 149 -0.90 -18.13 5.71
C ILE A 149 -2.19 -17.38 5.35
N VAL A 150 -2.29 -16.93 4.11
CA VAL A 150 -3.46 -16.22 3.57
C VAL A 150 -4.06 -17.05 2.44
N PRO A 151 -5.40 -17.19 2.33
CA PRO A 151 -6.01 -17.93 1.23
C PRO A 151 -5.56 -17.40 -0.13
N LYS A 152 -5.28 -18.30 -1.08
CA LYS A 152 -4.79 -17.97 -2.43
C LYS A 152 -5.70 -16.99 -3.17
N GLU A 153 -7.00 -17.20 -3.04
CA GLU A 153 -8.03 -16.39 -3.69
C GLU A 153 -8.00 -14.94 -3.20
N VAL A 154 -7.70 -14.73 -1.91
CA VAL A 154 -7.57 -13.38 -1.33
C VAL A 154 -6.38 -12.66 -1.93
N ILE A 155 -5.22 -13.32 -2.01
CA ILE A 155 -4.02 -12.75 -2.63
C ILE A 155 -4.27 -12.46 -4.11
N LYS A 156 -4.86 -13.41 -4.83
CA LYS A 156 -5.18 -13.23 -6.26
C LYS A 156 -6.08 -12.01 -6.51
N ILE A 157 -7.09 -11.81 -5.68
CA ILE A 157 -7.96 -10.63 -5.77
C ILE A 157 -7.16 -9.37 -5.43
N ALA A 158 -6.41 -9.39 -4.33
CA ALA A 158 -5.67 -8.21 -3.86
C ALA A 158 -4.61 -7.72 -4.86
N THR A 159 -3.96 -8.64 -5.60
CA THR A 159 -2.87 -8.35 -6.54
C THR A 159 -3.28 -8.37 -8.01
N SER A 160 -4.58 -8.38 -8.31
CA SER A 160 -5.12 -8.24 -9.67
C SER A 160 -5.89 -6.92 -9.81
N LEU A 161 -6.13 -6.50 -11.05
CA LEU A 161 -6.87 -5.27 -11.35
C LEU A 161 -8.27 -5.32 -10.73
N GLN A 162 -8.54 -4.41 -9.80
CA GLN A 162 -9.81 -4.25 -9.10
C GLN A 162 -10.40 -2.83 -9.25
N SER A 163 -9.56 -1.85 -9.58
CA SER A 163 -10.02 -0.48 -9.83
C SER A 163 -10.91 -0.42 -11.08
N PRO A 164 -11.83 0.55 -11.13
CA PRO A 164 -12.63 0.80 -12.32
C PRO A 164 -11.79 1.13 -13.55
N THR A 165 -12.38 0.98 -14.72
CA THR A 165 -11.78 1.49 -15.96
C THR A 165 -12.02 3.00 -16.03
N TYR A 166 -10.96 3.78 -15.85
CA TYR A 166 -11.02 5.23 -15.94
C TYR A 166 -11.05 5.73 -17.39
N ILE A 167 -11.68 6.88 -17.60
CA ILE A 167 -11.63 7.59 -18.89
C ILE A 167 -10.19 8.08 -19.14
N ASN A 168 -9.58 8.72 -18.13
CA ASN A 168 -8.17 9.08 -18.19
C ASN A 168 -7.29 7.84 -18.00
N LYS A 169 -6.61 7.40 -19.06
CA LYS A 169 -5.74 6.22 -19.07
C LYS A 169 -4.36 6.43 -18.44
N GLU A 170 -4.04 7.66 -18.08
CA GLU A 170 -2.80 7.98 -17.37
C GLU A 170 -2.88 7.67 -15.87
N LEU A 171 -4.09 7.48 -15.32
CA LEU A 171 -4.32 7.19 -13.91
C LEU A 171 -3.79 5.80 -13.50
N PRO A 172 -3.31 5.65 -12.26
CA PRO A 172 -2.86 4.38 -11.72
C PRO A 172 -3.99 3.33 -11.72
N GLN A 173 -3.58 2.08 -11.86
CA GLN A 173 -4.46 0.93 -11.77
C GLN A 173 -4.17 0.17 -10.48
N ASN A 174 -5.21 -0.24 -9.76
CA ASN A 174 -5.06 -0.83 -8.43
C ASN A 174 -5.75 -2.19 -8.29
N GLY A 175 -5.09 -3.05 -7.51
CA GLY A 175 -5.73 -4.12 -6.76
C GLY A 175 -6.24 -3.58 -5.41
N LEU A 176 -6.28 -4.40 -4.38
CA LEU A 176 -6.66 -3.92 -3.05
C LEU A 176 -5.42 -3.29 -2.38
N PHE A 177 -5.33 -1.97 -2.41
CA PHE A 177 -4.17 -1.16 -1.99
C PHE A 177 -2.84 -1.38 -2.74
N TRP A 178 -2.78 -2.31 -3.69
CA TRP A 178 -1.62 -2.51 -4.55
C TRP A 178 -1.73 -1.69 -5.84
N PHE A 179 -0.67 -1.02 -6.25
CA PHE A 179 -0.52 -0.53 -7.63
C PHE A 179 -0.28 -1.72 -8.55
N ILE A 180 -1.01 -1.82 -9.63
CA ILE A 180 -0.98 -2.98 -10.54
C ILE A 180 -0.53 -2.52 -11.93
N GLN A 181 0.43 -3.24 -12.51
CA GLN A 181 0.81 -3.06 -13.92
C GLN A 181 -0.11 -3.93 -14.81
N ASN A 182 -1.28 -3.41 -15.17
CA ASN A 182 -2.14 -4.05 -16.16
C ASN A 182 -1.87 -3.48 -17.57
N GLU A 183 -1.80 -2.16 -17.66
CA GLU A 183 -1.31 -1.40 -18.82
C GLU A 183 -0.44 -0.26 -18.29
N PRO A 184 0.64 0.14 -18.99
CA PRO A 184 1.45 1.28 -18.58
C PRO A 184 0.61 2.56 -18.46
N ALA A 185 0.77 3.28 -17.36
CA ALA A 185 0.06 4.53 -17.09
C ALA A 185 1.07 5.59 -16.60
N GLN A 186 0.98 6.82 -17.12
CA GLN A 186 1.99 7.86 -16.83
C GLN A 186 2.01 8.30 -15.37
N LEU A 187 0.85 8.30 -14.72
CA LEU A 187 0.68 8.69 -13.30
C LEU A 187 0.80 7.51 -12.35
N SER A 188 1.15 6.30 -12.84
CA SER A 188 1.44 5.14 -12.00
C SER A 188 2.85 5.21 -11.42
N GLU A 189 3.04 4.74 -10.20
CA GLU A 189 4.34 4.54 -9.57
C GLU A 189 5.15 3.38 -10.20
N LEU A 190 4.52 2.55 -11.03
CA LEU A 190 5.18 1.52 -11.83
C LEU A 190 5.66 2.09 -13.16
N GLY A 191 6.91 1.82 -13.52
CA GLY A 191 7.49 2.22 -14.80
C GLY A 191 6.93 1.40 -15.97
N GLU A 192 7.02 1.95 -17.17
CA GLU A 192 6.46 1.36 -18.38
C GLU A 192 7.12 0.05 -18.83
N ARG A 193 8.36 -0.23 -18.36
CA ARG A 193 9.11 -1.45 -18.72
C ARG A 193 8.82 -2.62 -17.76
N VAL A 194 8.08 -2.36 -16.70
CA VAL A 194 7.69 -3.40 -15.74
C VAL A 194 6.65 -4.32 -16.38
N PRO A 195 6.83 -5.66 -16.32
CA PRO A 195 5.92 -6.60 -16.96
C PRO A 195 4.48 -6.51 -16.44
N LYS A 196 3.53 -6.79 -17.31
CA LYS A 196 2.11 -6.91 -16.94
C LYS A 196 1.92 -7.95 -15.83
N GLY A 197 1.03 -7.67 -14.88
CA GLY A 197 0.79 -8.52 -13.72
C GLY A 197 1.73 -8.28 -12.55
N SER A 198 2.71 -7.35 -12.69
CA SER A 198 3.50 -6.89 -11.57
C SER A 198 2.71 -5.97 -10.66
N TYR A 199 3.12 -5.87 -9.40
CA TYR A 199 2.45 -5.02 -8.43
C TYR A 199 3.42 -4.45 -7.40
N GLN A 200 3.06 -3.28 -6.84
CA GLN A 200 3.91 -2.51 -5.95
C GLN A 200 3.07 -1.82 -4.87
N ILE A 201 3.63 -1.69 -3.69
CA ILE A 201 3.18 -0.73 -2.67
C ILE A 201 4.35 0.08 -2.15
N LEU A 202 4.07 1.24 -1.62
CA LEU A 202 5.07 2.12 -1.02
C LEU A 202 4.53 2.79 0.24
N GLY A 203 5.43 3.13 1.15
CA GLY A 203 5.16 3.97 2.30
C GLY A 203 5.47 5.44 1.98
N ILE A 204 4.81 6.38 2.70
CA ILE A 204 4.98 7.82 2.52
C ILE A 204 6.45 8.27 2.61
N THR A 205 7.25 7.57 3.41
CA THR A 205 8.68 7.87 3.62
C THR A 205 9.58 7.17 2.61
N GLY A 206 9.00 6.48 1.63
CA GLY A 206 9.66 5.91 0.46
C GLY A 206 10.02 4.43 0.47
N PRO A 207 9.88 3.64 1.56
CA PRO A 207 10.02 2.19 1.50
C PRO A 207 9.09 1.63 0.42
N THR A 208 9.62 0.75 -0.43
CA THR A 208 8.87 0.24 -1.58
C THR A 208 9.07 -1.25 -1.68
N ILE A 209 7.99 -2.00 -1.93
CA ILE A 209 8.04 -3.41 -2.29
C ILE A 209 7.50 -3.57 -3.72
N LEU A 210 8.33 -4.11 -4.59
CA LEU A 210 7.98 -4.45 -5.97
C LEU A 210 7.98 -5.97 -6.13
N VAL A 211 6.92 -6.50 -6.71
CA VAL A 211 6.78 -7.93 -7.03
C VAL A 211 6.58 -8.08 -8.52
N ILE A 212 7.44 -8.86 -9.18
CA ILE A 212 7.38 -9.17 -10.61
C ILE A 212 7.19 -10.69 -10.77
N PRO A 213 5.94 -11.17 -10.84
CA PRO A 213 5.67 -12.61 -10.93
C PRO A 213 6.30 -13.27 -12.16
N GLU A 214 6.35 -12.59 -13.30
CA GLU A 214 6.96 -13.09 -14.54
C GLU A 214 8.43 -13.49 -14.36
N TYR A 215 9.16 -12.75 -13.52
CA TYR A 215 10.57 -13.04 -13.23
C TYR A 215 10.78 -13.80 -11.92
N ASN A 216 9.71 -14.11 -11.19
CA ASN A 216 9.77 -14.68 -9.85
C ASN A 216 10.62 -13.84 -8.89
N VAL A 217 10.44 -12.52 -8.90
CA VAL A 217 11.28 -11.55 -8.19
C VAL A 217 10.46 -10.71 -7.21
N VAL A 218 11.05 -10.49 -6.05
CA VAL A 218 10.61 -9.52 -5.05
C VAL A 218 11.77 -8.59 -4.72
N VAL A 219 11.56 -7.29 -4.76
CA VAL A 219 12.56 -6.29 -4.39
C VAL A 219 12.00 -5.36 -3.33
N ALA A 220 12.61 -5.37 -2.15
CA ALA A 220 12.33 -4.42 -1.08
C ALA A 220 13.37 -3.28 -1.14
N LYS A 221 12.91 -2.07 -1.39
CA LYS A 221 13.72 -0.87 -1.31
C LYS A 221 13.44 -0.19 0.03
N MET A 222 14.48 -0.03 0.82
CA MET A 222 14.41 0.66 2.10
C MET A 222 15.26 1.93 2.06
N TYR A 223 14.95 2.83 2.97
CA TYR A 223 15.71 4.06 3.14
C TYR A 223 16.52 4.04 4.44
N ASN A 224 17.49 4.92 4.52
CA ASN A 224 18.31 5.13 5.69
C ASN A 224 18.16 6.57 6.23
N LYS A 225 19.00 6.99 7.17
CA LYS A 225 18.99 8.34 7.77
C LYS A 225 19.30 9.49 6.79
N ARG A 226 19.60 9.20 5.52
CA ARG A 226 19.85 10.23 4.51
C ARG A 226 18.56 10.58 3.80
N TYR A 227 18.56 11.70 3.11
CA TYR A 227 17.47 12.12 2.26
C TYR A 227 17.08 11.02 1.26
N ASN A 228 15.81 10.70 1.22
CA ASN A 228 15.26 9.60 0.43
C ASN A 228 14.05 10.02 -0.42
N TYR A 229 13.55 11.22 -0.20
CA TYR A 229 12.38 11.73 -0.91
C TYR A 229 12.80 12.53 -2.14
N GLY A 230 12.24 12.21 -3.29
CA GLY A 230 12.52 12.86 -4.56
C GLY A 230 11.86 14.23 -4.73
N GLY A 231 11.17 14.78 -3.72
CA GLY A 231 10.41 16.01 -3.81
C GLY A 231 9.36 15.92 -4.92
N ASP A 232 9.23 16.96 -5.72
CA ASP A 232 8.28 17.03 -6.86
C ASP A 232 8.56 15.98 -7.96
N ASN A 233 9.74 15.35 -7.92
CA ASN A 233 10.14 14.31 -8.87
C ASN A 233 9.97 12.89 -8.31
N TYR A 234 9.27 12.68 -7.19
CA TYR A 234 9.16 11.36 -6.55
C TYR A 234 8.64 10.28 -7.50
N LEU A 235 7.66 10.60 -8.33
CA LEU A 235 7.07 9.68 -9.30
C LEU A 235 8.10 9.20 -10.33
N TYR A 236 8.94 10.11 -10.83
CA TYR A 236 10.02 9.76 -11.73
C TYR A 236 10.98 8.74 -11.10
N TYR A 237 11.42 8.97 -9.86
CA TYR A 237 12.34 8.06 -9.17
C TYR A 237 11.73 6.69 -8.88
N LEU A 238 10.44 6.63 -8.55
CA LEU A 238 9.74 5.35 -8.34
C LEU A 238 9.63 4.56 -9.64
N ARG A 239 9.27 5.23 -10.73
CA ARG A 239 9.17 4.61 -12.06
C ARG A 239 10.53 4.12 -12.56
N GLU A 240 11.57 4.92 -12.43
CA GLU A 240 12.93 4.52 -12.81
C GLU A 240 13.47 3.38 -11.95
N PHE A 241 13.18 3.36 -10.65
CA PHE A 241 13.52 2.23 -9.80
C PHE A 241 12.89 0.94 -10.31
N SER A 242 11.60 0.93 -10.57
CA SER A 242 10.90 -0.28 -11.03
C SER A 242 11.32 -0.69 -12.45
N ASN A 243 11.58 0.28 -13.36
CA ASN A 243 12.14 0.04 -14.68
C ASN A 243 13.54 -0.60 -14.61
N LEU A 244 14.43 -0.08 -13.75
CA LEU A 244 15.78 -0.61 -13.57
C LEU A 244 15.75 -2.07 -13.07
N VAL A 245 14.87 -2.37 -12.13
CA VAL A 245 14.66 -3.75 -11.66
C VAL A 245 14.20 -4.64 -12.83
N ALA A 246 13.19 -4.22 -13.58
CA ALA A 246 12.67 -4.98 -14.72
C ALA A 246 13.76 -5.23 -15.77
N ASP A 247 14.54 -4.21 -16.13
CA ASP A 247 15.64 -4.32 -17.10
C ASP A 247 16.72 -5.30 -16.63
N THR A 248 17.06 -5.28 -15.33
CA THR A 248 18.08 -6.15 -14.75
C THR A 248 17.70 -7.63 -14.89
N PHE A 249 16.46 -7.97 -14.64
CA PHE A 249 16.01 -9.37 -14.67
C PHE A 249 15.56 -9.84 -16.06
N SER A 250 15.08 -8.94 -16.93
CA SER A 250 14.75 -9.29 -18.32
C SER A 250 16.00 -9.69 -19.13
N ASN A 251 17.15 -9.06 -18.87
CA ASN A 251 18.41 -9.36 -19.55
C ASN A 251 19.09 -10.63 -19.01
N GLY A 252 18.85 -11.00 -17.74
CA GLY A 252 19.40 -12.21 -17.13
C GLY A 252 18.74 -13.51 -17.63
N ASN A 253 17.53 -13.47 -18.18
CA ASN A 253 16.85 -14.62 -18.78
C ASN A 253 17.25 -14.91 -20.25
N ARG A 254 18.22 -14.17 -20.81
CA ARG A 254 18.75 -14.37 -22.18
C ARG A 254 20.11 -15.09 -22.24
N ALA A 255 20.58 -15.65 -21.11
CA ALA A 255 21.81 -16.43 -21.04
C ALA A 255 21.54 -17.93 -20.92
#